data_c1d3322ba9992bed74a430b1b5cb0a72
#
_entry.id   c1d3322ba9992bed74a430b1b5cb0a72
#
_cell.length_a   1.000
_cell.length_b   1.000
_cell.length_c   1.000
_cell.angle_alpha   90.00
_cell.angle_beta   90.00
_cell.angle_gamma   90.00
#
_symmetry.space_group_name_H-M   'P 1'
#
loop_
_entity.id
_entity.type
_entity.pdbx_description
1 polymer ?
#
loop_
_entity_poly.entity_id
_entity_poly.type
_entity_poly.pdbx_seq_one_letter_code
_entity_poly.pdbx_strand_id
1 'polypeptide(L)'
;MNPTTVTQQLQKTYQAVGDGLLSEAFGLVRASVPSQQSHFLTRIDDLENVYRQLLSYFAQGVKDEKQAEMLLYLKRKLIGLAAEVHRESVVAQGT
;
A
#
# COMPACT_ATOMS: atom_id res chain seq x y z
N MET A 1 4.09 -18.82 5.25
CA MET A 1 3.27 -17.86 6.06
C MET A 1 1.86 -18.39 6.11
N ASN A 2 1.24 -18.46 7.28
CA ASN A 2 -0.12 -18.98 7.39
C ASN A 2 -1.17 -17.88 7.11
N PRO A 3 -2.42 -18.24 6.78
CA PRO A 3 -3.45 -17.25 6.46
C PRO A 3 -3.71 -16.23 7.57
N THR A 4 -3.56 -16.62 8.84
CA THR A 4 -3.74 -15.72 9.97
C THR A 4 -2.72 -14.58 9.94
N THR A 5 -1.44 -14.89 9.66
CA THR A 5 -0.38 -13.88 9.55
C THR A 5 -0.66 -12.91 8.41
N VAL A 6 -1.10 -13.43 7.26
CA VAL A 6 -1.44 -12.59 6.10
C VAL A 6 -2.60 -11.65 6.44
N THR A 7 -3.63 -12.16 7.12
CA THR A 7 -4.77 -11.35 7.54
C THR A 7 -4.35 -10.27 8.54
N GLN A 8 -3.46 -10.59 9.48
CA GLN A 8 -2.93 -9.62 10.43
C GLN A 8 -2.17 -8.51 9.72
N GLN A 9 -1.36 -8.85 8.72
CA GLN A 9 -0.63 -7.84 7.94
C GLN A 9 -1.59 -6.93 7.17
N LEU A 10 -2.66 -7.47 6.63
CA LEU A 10 -3.67 -6.67 5.94
C LEU A 10 -4.32 -5.68 6.90
N GLN A 11 -4.68 -6.12 8.10
CA GLN A 11 -5.28 -5.26 9.12
C GLN A 11 -4.31 -4.15 9.54
N LYS A 12 -3.03 -4.49 9.73
CA LYS A 12 -2.00 -3.49 10.06
C LYS A 12 -1.84 -2.47 8.94
N THR A 13 -1.92 -2.93 7.67
CA THR A 13 -1.86 -2.05 6.52
C THR A 13 -3.02 -1.06 6.52
N TYR A 14 -4.24 -1.54 6.74
CA TYR A 14 -5.42 -0.67 6.81
C TYR A 14 -5.30 0.34 7.94
N GLN A 15 -4.81 -0.10 9.10
CA GLN A 15 -4.61 0.79 10.23
C GLN A 15 -3.56 1.87 9.90
N ALA A 16 -2.44 1.48 9.30
CA ALA A 16 -1.39 2.43 8.91
C ALA A 16 -1.92 3.47 7.93
N VAL A 17 -2.71 3.05 6.94
CA VAL A 17 -3.33 3.98 5.99
C VAL A 17 -4.27 4.94 6.71
N GLY A 18 -5.09 4.43 7.62
CA GLY A 18 -6.02 5.25 8.39
C GLY A 18 -5.32 6.26 9.27
N ASP A 19 -4.14 5.90 9.80
CA ASP A 19 -3.33 6.78 10.65
C ASP A 19 -2.45 7.74 9.86
N GLY A 20 -2.48 7.68 8.53
CA GLY A 20 -1.66 8.52 7.67
C GLY A 20 -0.22 8.06 7.52
N LEU A 21 0.12 6.86 7.98
CA LEU A 21 1.47 6.30 7.93
C LEU A 21 1.67 5.52 6.63
N LEU A 22 1.63 6.24 5.49
CA LEU A 22 1.65 5.59 4.18
C LEU A 22 2.97 4.87 3.89
N SER A 23 4.10 5.42 4.35
CA SER A 23 5.40 4.75 4.18
C SER A 23 5.41 3.37 4.85
N GLU A 24 4.85 3.30 6.05
CA GLU A 24 4.72 2.03 6.78
C GLU A 24 3.76 1.09 6.06
N ALA A 25 2.64 1.61 5.56
CA ALA A 25 1.66 0.82 4.82
C ALA A 25 2.28 0.22 3.54
N PHE A 26 3.07 1.00 2.80
CA PHE A 26 3.78 0.49 1.62
C PHE A 26 4.72 -0.67 1.99
N GLY A 27 5.45 -0.53 3.08
CA GLY A 27 6.34 -1.59 3.56
C GLY A 27 5.59 -2.86 3.92
N LEU A 28 4.44 -2.73 4.59
CA LEU A 28 3.62 -3.87 4.97
C LEU A 28 3.06 -4.61 3.75
N VAL A 29 2.56 -3.87 2.75
CA VAL A 29 2.05 -4.47 1.51
C VAL A 29 3.19 -5.18 0.77
N ARG A 30 4.35 -4.54 0.66
CA ARG A 30 5.51 -5.10 -0.03
C ARG A 30 5.94 -6.42 0.63
N ALA A 31 5.94 -6.48 1.95
CA ALA A 31 6.30 -7.68 2.71
C ALA A 31 5.28 -8.81 2.54
N SER A 32 4.06 -8.49 2.15
CA SER A 32 2.99 -9.46 1.98
C SER A 32 2.94 -10.07 0.58
N VAL A 33 3.70 -9.51 -0.38
CA VAL A 33 3.66 -9.99 -1.78
C VAL A 33 4.33 -11.35 -1.88
N PRO A 34 3.64 -12.37 -2.45
CA PRO A 34 4.27 -13.67 -2.71
C PRO A 34 5.41 -13.53 -3.72
N SER A 35 6.47 -14.32 -3.54
CA SER A 35 7.66 -14.26 -4.39
C SER A 35 7.38 -14.53 -5.87
N GLN A 36 6.31 -15.25 -6.15
CA GLN A 36 5.90 -15.60 -7.52
C GLN A 36 5.04 -14.53 -8.18
N GLN A 37 4.69 -13.48 -7.44
CA GLN A 37 3.75 -12.45 -7.89
C GLN A 37 4.44 -11.08 -7.94
N SER A 38 5.60 -11.05 -8.58
CA SER A 38 6.45 -9.85 -8.63
C SER A 38 5.79 -8.65 -9.32
N HIS A 39 4.73 -8.86 -10.11
CA HIS A 39 4.00 -7.76 -10.74
C HIS A 39 3.39 -6.79 -9.71
N PHE A 40 3.06 -7.28 -8.51
CA PHE A 40 2.58 -6.41 -7.44
C PHE A 40 3.67 -5.44 -6.98
N LEU A 41 4.93 -5.86 -6.98
CA LEU A 41 6.04 -4.98 -6.59
C LEU A 41 6.14 -3.76 -7.50
N THR A 42 5.95 -3.95 -8.80
CA THR A 42 5.94 -2.85 -9.76
C THR A 42 4.80 -1.87 -9.45
N ARG A 43 3.60 -2.39 -9.18
CA ARG A 43 2.44 -1.55 -8.84
C ARG A 43 2.68 -0.78 -7.55
N ILE A 44 3.29 -1.42 -6.55
CA ILE A 44 3.64 -0.77 -5.28
C ILE A 44 4.66 0.35 -5.54
N ASP A 45 5.69 0.07 -6.33
CA ASP A 45 6.72 1.06 -6.65
C ASP A 45 6.14 2.28 -7.35
N ASP A 46 5.21 2.06 -8.29
CA ASP A 46 4.55 3.16 -9.00
C ASP A 46 3.79 4.08 -8.04
N LEU A 47 3.02 3.49 -7.13
CA LEU A 47 2.27 4.26 -6.13
C LEU A 47 3.21 4.96 -5.16
N GLU A 48 4.28 4.30 -4.74
CA GLU A 48 5.26 4.87 -3.83
C GLU A 48 5.99 6.06 -4.46
N ASN A 49 6.28 5.99 -5.76
CA ASN A 49 6.88 7.11 -6.48
C ASN A 49 5.96 8.32 -6.50
N VAL A 50 4.66 8.12 -6.72
CA VAL A 50 3.68 9.22 -6.67
C VAL A 50 3.64 9.82 -5.26
N TYR A 51 3.69 8.98 -4.24
CA TYR A 51 3.70 9.43 -2.85
C TYR A 51 4.94 10.28 -2.55
N ARG A 52 6.11 9.87 -3.02
CA ARG A 52 7.36 10.63 -2.83
C ARG A 52 7.28 12.01 -3.50
N GLN A 53 6.71 12.08 -4.69
CA GLN A 53 6.50 13.37 -5.36
C GLN A 53 5.58 14.27 -4.55
N LEU A 54 4.51 13.70 -4.01
CA LEU A 54 3.56 14.43 -3.18
C LEU A 54 4.25 14.97 -1.91
N LEU A 55 5.07 14.16 -1.26
CA LEU A 55 5.85 14.59 -0.09
C LEU A 55 6.80 15.74 -0.44
N SER A 56 7.40 15.71 -1.62
CA SER A 56 8.28 16.78 -2.09
C SER A 56 7.53 18.11 -2.20
N TYR A 57 6.31 18.09 -2.73
CA TYR A 57 5.47 19.29 -2.79
C TYR A 57 5.13 19.82 -1.39
N PHE A 58 4.78 18.93 -0.47
CA PHE A 58 4.48 19.32 0.91
C PHE A 58 5.71 19.94 1.59
N ALA A 59 6.89 19.39 1.34
CA ALA A 59 8.14 19.89 1.90
C ALA A 59 8.47 21.31 1.36
N GLN A 60 8.03 21.62 0.15
CA GLN A 60 8.20 22.94 -0.45
C GLN A 60 7.12 23.94 0.02
N GLY A 61 6.21 23.51 0.88
CA GLY A 61 5.13 24.37 1.38
C GLY A 61 3.98 24.53 0.43
N VAL A 62 3.95 23.80 -0.68
CA VAL A 62 2.84 23.86 -1.62
C VAL A 62 1.64 23.12 -1.01
N LYS A 63 0.54 23.84 -0.80
CA LYS A 63 -0.70 23.26 -0.29
C LYS A 63 -1.81 23.59 -1.29
N ASP A 64 -2.33 22.57 -1.95
CA ASP A 64 -3.35 22.69 -2.97
C ASP A 64 -4.39 21.59 -2.74
N GLU A 65 -5.64 21.88 -3.10
CA GLU A 65 -6.72 20.91 -3.02
C GLU A 65 -6.41 19.65 -3.84
N LYS A 66 -5.73 19.80 -4.98
CA LYS A 66 -5.33 18.68 -5.83
C LYS A 66 -4.40 17.72 -5.08
N GLN A 67 -3.56 18.22 -4.18
CA GLN A 67 -2.67 17.37 -3.39
C GLN A 67 -3.46 16.54 -2.39
N ALA A 68 -4.48 17.13 -1.77
CA ALA A 68 -5.35 16.40 -0.85
C ALA A 68 -6.12 15.30 -1.59
N GLU A 69 -6.62 15.59 -2.79
CA GLU A 69 -7.29 14.61 -3.64
C GLU A 69 -6.34 13.48 -4.04
N MET A 70 -5.11 13.83 -4.40
CA MET A 70 -4.09 12.84 -4.78
C MET A 70 -3.72 11.94 -3.61
N LEU A 71 -3.61 12.50 -2.41
CA LEU A 71 -3.36 11.72 -1.21
C LEU A 71 -4.50 10.72 -0.96
N LEU A 72 -5.73 11.16 -1.09
CA LEU A 72 -6.89 10.30 -0.95
C LEU A 72 -6.90 9.19 -2.02
N TYR A 73 -6.56 9.54 -3.26
CA TYR A 73 -6.41 8.57 -4.34
C TYR A 73 -5.37 7.49 -3.99
N LEU A 74 -4.20 7.92 -3.49
CA LEU A 74 -3.15 6.98 -3.08
C LEU A 74 -3.62 6.05 -1.98
N LYS A 75 -4.32 6.57 -0.98
CA LYS A 75 -4.86 5.77 0.12
C LYS A 75 -5.81 4.69 -0.41
N ARG A 76 -6.73 5.08 -1.29
CA ARG A 76 -7.69 4.14 -1.89
C ARG A 76 -7.01 3.06 -2.73
N LYS A 77 -6.04 3.48 -3.56
CA LYS A 77 -5.30 2.54 -4.41
C LYS A 77 -4.47 1.57 -3.57
N LEU A 78 -3.86 2.07 -2.50
CA LEU A 78 -3.05 1.22 -1.63
C LEU A 78 -3.93 0.20 -0.89
N ILE A 79 -5.09 0.60 -0.40
CA ILE A 79 -6.04 -0.31 0.24
C ILE A 79 -6.50 -1.39 -0.74
N GLY A 80 -6.86 -0.99 -1.97
CA GLY A 80 -7.27 -1.94 -3.01
C GLY A 80 -6.16 -2.92 -3.37
N LEU A 81 -4.93 -2.43 -3.48
CA LEU A 81 -3.78 -3.26 -3.78
C LEU A 81 -3.48 -4.23 -2.64
N ALA A 82 -3.56 -3.75 -1.39
CA ALA A 82 -3.37 -4.59 -0.21
C ALA A 82 -4.41 -5.73 -0.18
N ALA A 83 -5.66 -5.45 -0.52
CA ALA A 83 -6.71 -6.45 -0.57
C ALA A 83 -6.43 -7.48 -1.67
N GLU A 84 -5.96 -7.06 -2.85
CA GLU A 84 -5.59 -7.98 -3.93
C GLU A 84 -4.43 -8.88 -3.52
N VAL A 85 -3.38 -8.31 -2.93
CA VAL A 85 -2.23 -9.06 -2.45
C VAL A 85 -2.65 -10.10 -1.41
N HIS A 86 -3.50 -9.70 -0.47
CA HIS A 86 -4.02 -10.61 0.56
C HIS A 86 -4.77 -11.77 -0.08
N ARG A 87 -5.67 -11.49 -1.01
CA ARG A 87 -6.47 -12.53 -1.68
C ARG A 87 -5.57 -13.52 -2.42
N GLU A 88 -4.60 -13.03 -3.16
CA GLU A 88 -3.67 -13.88 -3.90
C GLU A 88 -2.78 -14.71 -2.96
N SER A 89 -2.36 -14.12 -1.84
CA SER A 89 -1.56 -14.83 -0.84
C SER A 89 -2.35 -15.96 -0.20
N VAL A 90 -3.62 -15.73 0.13
CA VAL A 90 -4.49 -16.75 0.71
C VAL A 90 -4.75 -17.88 -0.28
N VAL A 91 -5.03 -17.55 -1.55
CA VAL A 91 -5.23 -18.55 -2.61
C VAL A 91 -3.97 -19.38 -2.79
N ALA A 92 -2.79 -18.74 -2.84
CA ALA A 92 -1.52 -19.44 -3.02
C ALA A 92 -1.24 -20.42 -1.87
N GLN A 93 -1.65 -20.09 -0.65
CA GLN A 93 -1.45 -20.94 0.52
C GLN A 93 -2.54 -22.01 0.68
N GLY A 94 -3.71 -21.77 0.10
CA GLY A 94 -4.85 -22.70 0.17
C GLY A 94 -4.76 -23.88 -0.79
N THR A 95 -3.77 -23.87 -1.67
CA THR A 95 -3.52 -24.97 -2.59
C THR A 95 -2.31 -25.75 -2.15
#